data_819fe808a3f47ecfc0da02201b0756a2
#
_entry.id   819fe808a3f47ecfc0da02201b0756a2
#
_cell.length_a   1.000
_cell.length_b   1.000
_cell.length_c   1.000
_cell.angle_alpha   90.00
_cell.angle_beta   90.00
_cell.angle_gamma   90.00
#
_symmetry.space_group_name_H-M   'P 1'
#
loop_
_entity.id
_entity.type
_entity.pdbx_description
1 polymer ?
#
loop_
_entity_poly.entity_id
_entity_poly.type
_entity_poly.pdbx_seq_one_letter_code
_entity_poly.pdbx_strand_id
1 'polypeptide(L)'
;EQVAEVLTEEPENYQLALKQALKVGVSYPRARQTAIAAICGDSAAALLKAPNNTLALSYLCAIKKLHANIRPIFIKRISNDYHDTDLQAQISSATAIRTALAKGTDFSALAAQVPPATYLRMETPDHTYLSDAMLTPFVQACRLREPELSDICDISPALADKLQHAPYPIDYEVLVEQLKTKDITRSRIARALLHLLLGYTESDRQKFIGSGYACYANILALKKESSSLIRQLHESSMIPVITKKADFDTILSAYPAIDTELARTMWQYDLRATELYNCIYYNHYGITRPNDYTRKLPVL
;
A
#
# COMPACT_ATOMS: atom_id res chain seq x y z
N GLU A 1 3.62 14.65 20.14
CA GLU A 1 4.95 14.09 20.46
C GLU A 1 4.85 13.08 21.60
N GLN A 2 4.28 13.45 22.77
CA GLN A 2 4.13 12.56 23.93
C GLN A 2 3.48 11.20 23.59
N VAL A 3 2.39 11.19 22.82
CA VAL A 3 1.75 9.93 22.38
C VAL A 3 2.70 9.08 21.52
N ALA A 4 3.45 9.72 20.62
CA ALA A 4 4.41 9.00 19.78
C ALA A 4 5.55 8.40 20.60
N GLU A 5 5.96 9.05 21.68
CA GLU A 5 6.97 8.57 22.63
C GLU A 5 6.47 7.30 23.33
N VAL A 6 5.30 7.36 23.97
CA VAL A 6 4.69 6.20 24.62
C VAL A 6 4.51 5.04 23.64
N LEU A 7 4.10 5.31 22.40
CA LEU A 7 3.92 4.27 21.36
C LEU A 7 5.23 3.72 20.79
N THR A 8 6.34 4.44 20.95
CA THR A 8 7.66 4.00 20.49
C THR A 8 8.38 3.19 21.53
N GLU A 9 8.32 3.64 22.79
CA GLU A 9 9.04 3.06 23.92
C GLU A 9 8.25 1.94 24.60
N GLU A 10 6.92 1.96 24.46
CA GLU A 10 6.00 1.00 25.07
C GLU A 10 6.30 0.74 26.56
N PRO A 11 6.31 1.76 27.42
CA PRO A 11 6.67 1.61 28.81
C PRO A 11 5.75 0.61 29.52
N GLU A 12 6.22 0.02 30.62
CA GLU A 12 5.55 -1.08 31.33
C GLU A 12 4.10 -0.77 31.69
N ASN A 13 3.82 0.44 32.17
CA ASN A 13 2.46 0.90 32.50
C ASN A 13 1.54 0.91 31.26
N TYR A 14 2.06 1.28 30.08
CA TYR A 14 1.32 1.21 28.82
C TYR A 14 1.03 -0.24 28.42
N GLN A 15 2.03 -1.12 28.50
CA GLN A 15 1.87 -2.54 28.17
C GLN A 15 0.84 -3.22 29.08
N LEU A 16 0.86 -2.90 30.37
CA LEU A 16 -0.12 -3.41 31.34
C LEU A 16 -1.55 -2.94 31.00
N ALA A 17 -1.72 -1.64 30.76
CA ALA A 17 -3.02 -1.08 30.39
C ALA A 17 -3.56 -1.67 29.07
N LEU A 18 -2.69 -1.86 28.07
CA LEU A 18 -3.03 -2.48 26.79
C LEU A 18 -3.48 -3.94 26.99
N LYS A 19 -2.72 -4.73 27.74
CA LYS A 19 -3.06 -6.12 28.06
C LYS A 19 -4.39 -6.24 28.79
N GLN A 20 -4.66 -5.36 29.75
CA GLN A 20 -5.92 -5.32 30.49
C GLN A 20 -7.10 -5.03 29.55
N ALA A 21 -6.97 -4.02 28.69
CA ALA A 21 -8.01 -3.68 27.71
C ALA A 21 -8.28 -4.81 26.72
N LEU A 22 -7.24 -5.53 26.25
CA LEU A 22 -7.41 -6.68 25.36
C LEU A 22 -8.11 -7.85 26.03
N LYS A 23 -7.87 -8.11 27.32
CA LYS A 23 -8.55 -9.17 28.09
C LYS A 23 -10.07 -8.97 28.17
N VAL A 24 -10.56 -7.73 28.10
CA VAL A 24 -12.00 -7.40 28.09
C VAL A 24 -12.64 -7.68 26.71
N GLY A 25 -11.85 -8.10 25.71
CA GLY A 25 -12.37 -8.48 24.38
C GLY A 25 -12.66 -7.32 23.44
N VAL A 26 -12.10 -6.11 23.68
CA VAL A 26 -12.19 -5.00 22.75
C VAL A 26 -11.19 -5.17 21.60
N SER A 27 -11.46 -4.54 20.46
CA SER A 27 -10.54 -4.56 19.32
C SER A 27 -9.20 -3.89 19.68
N TYR A 28 -8.10 -4.32 19.04
CA TYR A 28 -6.77 -3.75 19.27
C TYR A 28 -6.71 -2.21 19.17
N PRO A 29 -7.32 -1.55 18.15
CA PRO A 29 -7.34 -0.08 18.10
C PRO A 29 -7.99 0.56 19.33
N ARG A 30 -9.07 -0.04 19.84
CA ARG A 30 -9.77 0.46 21.03
C ARG A 30 -8.97 0.21 22.31
N ALA A 31 -8.34 -0.96 22.42
CA ALA A 31 -7.45 -1.27 23.56
C ALA A 31 -6.27 -0.30 23.61
N ARG A 32 -5.66 0.00 22.46
CA ARG A 32 -4.57 0.97 22.32
C ARG A 32 -5.01 2.38 22.72
N GLN A 33 -6.22 2.79 22.31
CA GLN A 33 -6.80 4.07 22.72
C GLN A 33 -7.01 4.14 24.25
N THR A 34 -7.55 3.10 24.86
CA THR A 34 -7.74 3.00 26.31
C THR A 34 -6.42 3.09 27.04
N ALA A 35 -5.38 2.39 26.57
CA ALA A 35 -4.07 2.43 27.17
C ALA A 35 -3.43 3.83 27.08
N ILE A 36 -3.55 4.52 25.96
CA ILE A 36 -3.07 5.91 25.82
C ILE A 36 -3.88 6.86 26.70
N ALA A 37 -5.20 6.67 26.85
CA ALA A 37 -5.99 7.47 27.78
C ALA A 37 -5.49 7.37 29.21
N ALA A 38 -5.13 6.18 29.66
CA ALA A 38 -4.60 5.95 31.01
C ALA A 38 -3.25 6.62 31.27
N ILE A 39 -2.42 6.83 30.24
CA ILE A 39 -1.05 7.36 30.37
C ILE A 39 -0.99 8.86 30.02
N CYS A 40 -1.65 9.26 28.95
CA CYS A 40 -1.56 10.60 28.37
C CYS A 40 -2.83 11.42 28.52
N GLY A 41 -3.92 10.81 29.05
CA GLY A 41 -5.24 11.44 29.19
C GLY A 41 -6.12 11.30 27.94
N ASP A 42 -7.42 11.61 28.11
CA ASP A 42 -8.45 11.39 27.08
C ASP A 42 -8.26 12.25 25.84
N SER A 43 -7.78 13.48 25.97
CA SER A 43 -7.52 14.37 24.84
C SER A 43 -6.44 13.81 23.89
N ALA A 44 -5.40 13.22 24.47
CA ALA A 44 -4.34 12.56 23.72
C ALA A 44 -4.84 11.25 23.04
N ALA A 45 -5.65 10.47 23.75
CA ALA A 45 -6.27 9.25 23.22
C ALA A 45 -7.26 9.55 22.08
N ALA A 46 -7.92 10.70 22.10
CA ALA A 46 -8.81 11.12 21.01
C ALA A 46 -8.09 11.25 19.66
N LEU A 47 -6.78 11.53 19.65
CA LEU A 47 -5.98 11.56 18.42
C LEU A 47 -5.99 10.22 17.67
N LEU A 48 -6.10 9.10 18.39
CA LEU A 48 -6.12 7.76 17.79
C LEU A 48 -7.45 7.39 17.11
N LYS A 49 -8.51 8.19 17.28
CA LYS A 49 -9.80 7.98 16.62
C LYS A 49 -9.76 8.33 15.13
N ALA A 50 -8.94 9.30 14.74
CA ALA A 50 -8.88 9.80 13.38
C ALA A 50 -7.76 9.08 12.59
N PRO A 51 -8.06 8.46 11.42
CA PRO A 51 -7.08 7.74 10.62
C PRO A 51 -5.86 8.59 10.23
N ASN A 52 -6.06 9.85 9.88
CA ASN A 52 -4.97 10.76 9.52
C ASN A 52 -4.02 11.04 10.70
N ASN A 53 -4.56 11.18 11.91
CA ASN A 53 -3.76 11.36 13.11
C ASN A 53 -2.96 10.09 13.45
N THR A 54 -3.58 8.91 13.27
CA THR A 54 -2.90 7.63 13.45
C THR A 54 -1.73 7.49 12.46
N LEU A 55 -1.91 7.91 11.22
CA LEU A 55 -0.83 7.93 10.22
C LEU A 55 0.28 8.92 10.63
N ALA A 56 -0.06 10.12 11.04
CA ALA A 56 0.91 11.12 11.51
C ALA A 56 1.71 10.60 12.73
N LEU A 57 1.03 9.93 13.67
CA LEU A 57 1.70 9.28 14.80
C LEU A 57 2.65 8.18 14.36
N SER A 58 2.29 7.39 13.35
CA SER A 58 3.18 6.35 12.80
C SER A 58 4.47 6.94 12.21
N TYR A 59 4.38 8.08 11.49
CA TYR A 59 5.56 8.79 11.02
C TYR A 59 6.42 9.32 12.17
N LEU A 60 5.82 9.90 13.20
CA LEU A 60 6.55 10.36 14.38
C LEU A 60 7.27 9.22 15.10
N CYS A 61 6.60 8.08 15.27
CA CYS A 61 7.22 6.88 15.84
C CYS A 61 8.40 6.38 14.99
N ALA A 62 8.26 6.39 13.66
CA ALA A 62 9.35 5.99 12.76
C ALA A 62 10.55 6.93 12.85
N ILE A 63 10.33 8.25 12.85
CA ILE A 63 11.38 9.25 13.01
C ILE A 63 12.14 9.03 14.33
N LYS A 64 11.40 8.77 15.43
CA LYS A 64 12.03 8.49 16.74
C LYS A 64 12.82 7.18 16.72
N LYS A 65 12.23 6.08 16.24
CA LYS A 65 12.89 4.75 16.18
C LYS A 65 14.17 4.76 15.35
N LEU A 66 14.18 5.50 14.26
CA LEU A 66 15.32 5.60 13.36
C LEU A 66 16.33 6.68 13.77
N HIS A 67 16.05 7.42 14.84
CA HIS A 67 16.83 8.60 15.24
C HIS A 67 17.08 9.56 14.06
N ALA A 68 16.08 9.67 13.16
CA ALA A 68 16.22 10.41 11.94
C ALA A 68 16.16 11.93 12.20
N ASN A 69 17.10 12.68 11.61
CA ASN A 69 17.11 14.15 11.68
C ASN A 69 16.11 14.74 10.66
N ILE A 70 14.82 14.44 10.85
CA ILE A 70 13.72 14.91 10.01
C ILE A 70 12.79 15.78 10.85
N ARG A 71 12.57 17.02 10.43
CA ARG A 71 11.58 17.92 11.04
C ARG A 71 10.20 17.66 10.42
N PRO A 72 9.21 17.15 11.16
CA PRO A 72 7.88 16.92 10.65
C PRO A 72 7.13 18.27 10.50
N ILE A 73 6.41 18.43 9.37
CA ILE A 73 5.51 19.55 9.12
C ILE A 73 4.09 18.98 9.03
N PHE A 74 3.18 19.49 9.85
CA PHE A 74 1.79 19.05 9.89
C PHE A 74 0.91 20.01 9.11
N ILE A 75 0.15 19.46 8.17
CA ILE A 75 -0.90 20.17 7.44
C ILE A 75 -2.25 19.73 8.01
N LYS A 76 -2.98 20.65 8.60
CA LYS A 76 -4.32 20.38 9.13
C LYS A 76 -5.28 20.10 7.97
N ARG A 77 -5.98 18.97 8.03
CA ARG A 77 -7.06 18.68 7.08
C ARG A 77 -8.20 19.67 7.27
N ILE A 78 -8.67 20.29 6.18
CA ILE A 78 -9.61 21.39 6.23
C ILE A 78 -11.06 20.93 5.99
N SER A 79 -11.29 19.72 5.45
CA SER A 79 -12.65 19.27 5.12
C SER A 79 -12.84 17.78 5.33
N ASN A 80 -14.08 17.42 5.50
CA ASN A 80 -14.72 16.09 5.46
C ASN A 80 -14.05 14.94 6.18
N ASP A 81 -14.86 14.12 6.81
CA ASP A 81 -14.43 12.86 7.39
C ASP A 81 -13.90 11.91 6.30
N TYR A 82 -12.96 11.06 6.70
CA TYR A 82 -12.31 10.10 5.80
C TYR A 82 -13.31 9.15 5.12
N HIS A 83 -14.48 8.98 5.70
CA HIS A 83 -15.54 8.07 5.25
C HIS A 83 -16.67 8.74 4.47
N ASP A 84 -16.60 10.03 4.22
CA ASP A 84 -17.62 10.71 3.42
C ASP A 84 -17.64 10.17 1.99
N THR A 85 -18.79 9.69 1.56
CA THR A 85 -19.02 9.08 0.24
C THR A 85 -19.62 10.04 -0.77
N ASP A 86 -20.10 11.20 -0.33
CA ASP A 86 -20.77 12.19 -1.17
C ASP A 86 -19.84 13.33 -1.56
N LEU A 87 -19.99 13.83 -2.79
CA LEU A 87 -19.27 15.01 -3.26
C LEU A 87 -19.74 16.25 -2.48
N GLN A 88 -18.77 16.99 -1.95
CA GLN A 88 -19.01 18.23 -1.22
C GLN A 88 -18.82 19.45 -2.14
N ALA A 89 -19.32 20.60 -1.72
CA ALA A 89 -19.28 21.80 -2.55
C ALA A 89 -17.87 22.32 -2.87
N GLN A 90 -16.88 22.09 -2.00
CA GLN A 90 -15.52 22.63 -2.19
C GLN A 90 -14.43 21.56 -2.31
N ILE A 91 -14.33 20.66 -1.34
CA ILE A 91 -13.27 19.63 -1.34
C ILE A 91 -13.88 18.30 -0.91
N SER A 92 -13.80 17.29 -1.76
CA SER A 92 -14.31 15.95 -1.49
C SER A 92 -13.20 15.00 -1.04
N SER A 93 -13.60 13.94 -0.31
CA SER A 93 -12.67 12.87 0.04
C SER A 93 -12.31 12.05 -1.22
N ALA A 94 -11.13 11.41 -1.22
CA ALA A 94 -10.78 10.50 -2.30
C ALA A 94 -11.76 9.31 -2.43
N THR A 95 -12.44 8.94 -1.35
CA THR A 95 -13.51 7.92 -1.36
C THR A 95 -14.74 8.45 -2.09
N ALA A 96 -15.16 9.68 -1.80
CA ALA A 96 -16.29 10.32 -2.49
C ALA A 96 -16.04 10.44 -3.99
N ILE A 97 -14.84 10.88 -4.40
CA ILE A 97 -14.46 10.98 -5.82
C ILE A 97 -14.51 9.60 -6.50
N ARG A 98 -13.91 8.56 -5.90
CA ARG A 98 -13.96 7.20 -6.46
C ARG A 98 -15.38 6.65 -6.53
N THR A 99 -16.21 6.91 -5.53
CA THR A 99 -17.61 6.50 -5.54
C THR A 99 -18.40 7.22 -6.63
N ALA A 100 -18.18 8.51 -6.83
CA ALA A 100 -18.81 9.28 -7.90
C ALA A 100 -18.41 8.75 -9.29
N LEU A 101 -17.13 8.46 -9.50
CA LEU A 101 -16.63 7.84 -10.74
C LEU A 101 -17.28 6.47 -11.00
N ALA A 102 -17.34 5.61 -9.98
CA ALA A 102 -17.96 4.30 -10.10
C ALA A 102 -19.47 4.34 -10.39
N LYS A 103 -20.15 5.39 -9.91
CA LYS A 103 -21.59 5.63 -10.18
C LYS A 103 -21.86 6.28 -11.53
N GLY A 104 -20.83 6.63 -12.31
CA GLY A 104 -20.99 7.31 -13.59
C GLY A 104 -21.44 8.77 -13.46
N THR A 105 -21.12 9.44 -12.35
CA THR A 105 -21.40 10.86 -12.17
C THR A 105 -20.73 11.67 -13.28
N ASP A 106 -21.37 12.74 -13.74
CA ASP A 106 -20.81 13.64 -14.73
C ASP A 106 -19.41 14.08 -14.32
N PHE A 107 -18.46 13.78 -15.20
CA PHE A 107 -17.04 14.02 -14.96
C PHE A 107 -16.74 15.51 -14.69
N SER A 108 -17.52 16.41 -15.29
CA SER A 108 -17.40 17.86 -15.11
C SER A 108 -17.56 18.27 -13.64
N ALA A 109 -18.37 17.55 -12.86
CA ALA A 109 -18.55 17.80 -11.43
C ALA A 109 -17.27 17.58 -10.61
N LEU A 110 -16.29 16.88 -11.14
CA LEU A 110 -15.00 16.61 -10.49
C LEU A 110 -13.95 17.70 -10.75
N ALA A 111 -14.18 18.59 -11.72
CA ALA A 111 -13.20 19.61 -12.11
C ALA A 111 -12.81 20.54 -10.94
N ALA A 112 -13.77 20.88 -10.07
CA ALA A 112 -13.54 21.71 -8.89
C ALA A 112 -12.99 20.93 -7.67
N GLN A 113 -12.97 19.59 -7.74
CA GLN A 113 -12.64 18.72 -6.61
C GLN A 113 -11.18 18.25 -6.61
N VAL A 114 -10.48 18.40 -7.73
CA VAL A 114 -9.12 17.94 -7.92
C VAL A 114 -8.26 19.00 -8.63
N PRO A 115 -6.93 18.97 -8.49
CA PRO A 115 -6.06 19.84 -9.26
C PRO A 115 -6.24 19.63 -10.77
N PRO A 116 -6.08 20.70 -11.60
CA PRO A 116 -6.29 20.62 -13.06
C PRO A 116 -5.49 19.49 -13.74
N ALA A 117 -4.24 19.28 -13.35
CA ALA A 117 -3.42 18.20 -13.90
C ALA A 117 -3.99 16.80 -13.55
N THR A 118 -4.57 16.65 -12.37
CA THR A 118 -5.26 15.41 -11.96
C THR A 118 -6.53 15.22 -12.77
N TYR A 119 -7.32 16.28 -12.95
CA TYR A 119 -8.54 16.25 -13.74
C TYR A 119 -8.25 15.77 -15.18
N LEU A 120 -7.30 16.42 -15.87
CA LEU A 120 -6.88 16.04 -17.22
C LEU A 120 -6.43 14.58 -17.31
N ARG A 121 -5.73 14.10 -16.29
CA ARG A 121 -5.27 12.70 -16.24
C ARG A 121 -6.41 11.72 -16.01
N MET A 122 -7.41 12.10 -15.24
CA MET A 122 -8.60 11.27 -14.99
C MET A 122 -9.53 11.23 -16.19
N GLU A 123 -9.63 12.31 -16.97
CA GLU A 123 -10.42 12.39 -18.20
C GLU A 123 -9.89 11.48 -19.32
N THR A 124 -8.58 11.23 -19.32
CA THR A 124 -7.96 10.36 -20.31
C THR A 124 -8.23 8.89 -19.94
N PRO A 125 -8.90 8.09 -20.77
CA PRO A 125 -9.18 6.67 -20.50
C PRO A 125 -7.91 5.82 -20.69
N ASP A 126 -6.86 6.08 -19.92
CA ASP A 126 -5.55 5.43 -20.02
C ASP A 126 -5.19 4.70 -18.71
N HIS A 127 -6.20 4.29 -17.96
CA HIS A 127 -6.01 3.58 -16.71
C HIS A 127 -7.09 2.51 -16.51
N THR A 128 -6.77 1.50 -15.73
CA THR A 128 -7.73 0.48 -15.30
C THR A 128 -7.62 0.29 -13.79
N TYR A 129 -8.68 -0.24 -13.20
CA TYR A 129 -8.74 -0.55 -11.78
C TYR A 129 -8.51 -2.05 -11.58
N LEU A 130 -7.81 -2.41 -10.51
CA LEU A 130 -7.65 -3.79 -10.06
C LEU A 130 -8.92 -4.25 -9.32
N SER A 131 -10.08 -4.00 -9.87
CA SER A 131 -11.35 -4.43 -9.29
C SER A 131 -12.10 -5.33 -10.25
N ASP A 132 -12.97 -6.16 -9.70
CA ASP A 132 -14.07 -6.83 -10.35
C ASP A 132 -13.77 -8.12 -11.10
N ALA A 133 -14.61 -8.38 -12.08
CA ALA A 133 -14.67 -9.59 -12.88
C ALA A 133 -13.32 -9.99 -13.51
N MET A 134 -12.40 -9.04 -13.65
CA MET A 134 -11.08 -9.29 -14.21
C MET A 134 -10.12 -10.01 -13.24
N LEU A 135 -10.29 -9.82 -11.94
CA LEU A 135 -9.45 -10.51 -10.94
C LEU A 135 -9.97 -11.90 -10.60
N THR A 136 -11.26 -12.16 -10.76
CA THR A 136 -11.88 -13.43 -10.39
C THR A 136 -11.22 -14.66 -11.06
N PRO A 137 -10.96 -14.69 -12.38
CA PRO A 137 -10.26 -15.81 -13.01
C PRO A 137 -8.84 -16.00 -12.49
N PHE A 138 -8.12 -14.91 -12.19
CA PHE A 138 -6.76 -14.98 -11.65
C PHE A 138 -6.74 -15.52 -10.23
N VAL A 139 -7.65 -15.05 -9.36
CA VAL A 139 -7.80 -15.57 -8.00
C VAL A 139 -8.16 -17.06 -8.03
N GLN A 140 -9.04 -17.47 -8.92
CA GLN A 140 -9.40 -18.88 -9.11
C GLN A 140 -8.21 -19.71 -9.56
N ALA A 141 -7.43 -19.23 -10.54
CA ALA A 141 -6.23 -19.91 -11.01
C ALA A 141 -5.16 -20.06 -9.90
N CYS A 142 -4.97 -19.02 -9.09
CA CYS A 142 -4.07 -19.09 -7.95
C CYS A 142 -4.53 -20.07 -6.88
N ARG A 143 -5.84 -20.15 -6.63
CA ARG A 143 -6.44 -21.12 -5.69
C ARG A 143 -6.22 -22.57 -6.14
N LEU A 144 -6.22 -22.84 -7.43
CA LEU A 144 -6.00 -24.19 -7.98
C LEU A 144 -4.51 -24.62 -7.93
N ARG A 145 -3.61 -23.68 -7.74
CA ARG A 145 -2.22 -24.01 -7.42
C ARG A 145 -2.19 -24.40 -5.95
N GLU A 146 -1.56 -25.49 -5.65
CA GLU A 146 -1.22 -25.88 -4.28
C GLU A 146 0.13 -25.32 -3.84
N PRO A 147 0.27 -24.04 -3.53
CA PRO A 147 1.09 -23.64 -2.43
C PRO A 147 0.16 -23.53 -1.23
N GLU A 148 0.66 -23.77 -0.07
CA GLU A 148 -0.08 -23.50 1.13
C GLU A 148 -0.51 -22.04 1.13
N LEU A 149 -1.79 -21.77 0.97
CA LEU A 149 -2.33 -20.41 0.94
C LEU A 149 -1.93 -19.62 2.20
N SER A 150 -1.67 -20.32 3.30
CA SER A 150 -1.18 -19.76 4.56
C SER A 150 0.24 -19.16 4.47
N ASP A 151 1.05 -19.52 3.47
CA ASP A 151 2.37 -18.92 3.27
C ASP A 151 2.29 -17.53 2.62
N ILE A 152 1.18 -17.23 1.98
CA ILE A 152 0.93 -15.94 1.35
C ILE A 152 0.75 -14.87 2.43
N CYS A 153 1.43 -13.75 2.26
CA CYS A 153 1.35 -12.62 3.18
C CYS A 153 -0.11 -12.14 3.36
N ASP A 154 -0.48 -11.81 4.58
CA ASP A 154 -1.84 -11.44 5.01
C ASP A 154 -2.89 -12.56 4.96
N ILE A 155 -2.59 -13.77 4.51
CA ILE A 155 -3.52 -14.90 4.53
C ILE A 155 -3.29 -15.71 5.80
N SER A 156 -4.19 -15.55 6.77
CA SER A 156 -4.21 -16.40 7.96
C SER A 156 -4.77 -17.78 7.64
N PRO A 157 -4.49 -18.84 8.45
CA PRO A 157 -5.07 -20.18 8.25
C PRO A 157 -6.59 -20.16 8.11
N ALA A 158 -7.28 -19.35 8.90
CA ALA A 158 -8.75 -19.21 8.82
C ALA A 158 -9.21 -18.53 7.51
N LEU A 159 -8.41 -17.61 6.97
CA LEU A 159 -8.71 -16.99 5.67
C LEU A 159 -8.38 -17.95 4.52
N ALA A 160 -7.31 -18.73 4.64
CA ALA A 160 -6.96 -19.78 3.68
C ALA A 160 -8.08 -20.83 3.55
N ASP A 161 -8.58 -21.33 4.69
CA ASP A 161 -9.70 -22.27 4.72
C ASP A 161 -10.95 -21.69 4.04
N LYS A 162 -11.33 -20.46 4.35
CA LYS A 162 -12.45 -19.78 3.68
C LYS A 162 -12.24 -19.60 2.18
N LEU A 163 -11.03 -19.26 1.75
CA LEU A 163 -10.70 -19.14 0.34
C LEU A 163 -10.79 -20.47 -0.40
N GLN A 164 -10.37 -21.57 0.23
CA GLN A 164 -10.45 -22.91 -0.36
C GLN A 164 -11.91 -23.37 -0.54
N HIS A 165 -12.79 -23.04 0.40
CA HIS A 165 -14.17 -23.46 0.40
C HIS A 165 -15.15 -22.46 -0.24
N ALA A 166 -14.67 -21.28 -0.68
CA ALA A 166 -15.51 -20.31 -1.35
C ALA A 166 -16.12 -20.90 -2.64
N PRO A 167 -17.40 -20.64 -2.95
CA PRO A 167 -18.00 -21.10 -4.19
C PRO A 167 -17.38 -20.32 -5.38
N TYR A 168 -17.14 -21.04 -6.49
CA TYR A 168 -16.63 -20.45 -7.74
C TYR A 168 -17.44 -20.96 -8.92
N PRO A 169 -17.64 -20.17 -9.98
CA PRO A 169 -17.19 -18.77 -10.14
C PRO A 169 -17.96 -17.81 -9.22
N ILE A 170 -17.30 -16.75 -8.76
CA ILE A 170 -17.89 -15.75 -7.89
C ILE A 170 -17.37 -14.37 -8.28
N ASP A 171 -18.22 -13.35 -8.19
CA ASP A 171 -17.83 -11.96 -8.35
C ASP A 171 -16.84 -11.53 -7.26
N TYR A 172 -15.85 -10.70 -7.63
CA TYR A 172 -14.79 -10.26 -6.70
C TYR A 172 -15.36 -9.56 -5.46
N GLU A 173 -16.33 -8.67 -5.63
CA GLU A 173 -16.93 -7.94 -4.53
C GLU A 173 -17.71 -8.87 -3.60
N VAL A 174 -18.44 -9.83 -4.17
CA VAL A 174 -19.16 -10.87 -3.42
C VAL A 174 -18.17 -11.73 -2.66
N LEU A 175 -17.05 -12.13 -3.27
CA LEU A 175 -15.99 -12.89 -2.59
C LEU A 175 -15.43 -12.11 -1.40
N VAL A 176 -15.09 -10.83 -1.60
CA VAL A 176 -14.53 -9.98 -0.54
C VAL A 176 -15.50 -9.85 0.64
N GLU A 177 -16.81 -9.65 0.37
CA GLU A 177 -17.80 -9.56 1.44
C GLU A 177 -18.02 -10.90 2.17
N GLN A 178 -17.98 -12.04 1.48
CA GLN A 178 -18.05 -13.37 2.12
C GLN A 178 -16.84 -13.67 3.01
N LEU A 179 -15.66 -13.21 2.62
CA LEU A 179 -14.43 -13.41 3.39
C LEU A 179 -14.33 -12.49 4.61
N LYS A 180 -15.06 -11.39 4.60
CA LYS A 180 -15.05 -10.40 5.66
C LYS A 180 -15.53 -10.94 7.00
N THR A 181 -14.86 -10.51 8.05
CA THR A 181 -15.25 -10.83 9.44
C THR A 181 -15.10 -9.57 10.31
N LYS A 182 -15.49 -9.68 11.60
CA LYS A 182 -15.27 -8.60 12.58
C LYS A 182 -13.79 -8.21 12.69
N ASP A 183 -12.90 -9.17 12.51
CA ASP A 183 -11.44 -8.99 12.70
C ASP A 183 -10.67 -8.81 11.38
N ILE A 184 -11.29 -9.12 10.24
CA ILE A 184 -10.67 -9.03 8.91
C ILE A 184 -11.44 -8.02 8.07
N THR A 185 -10.82 -6.86 7.86
CA THR A 185 -11.41 -5.76 7.09
C THR A 185 -11.35 -6.05 5.59
N ARG A 186 -12.28 -5.41 4.82
CA ARG A 186 -12.28 -5.43 3.36
C ARG A 186 -10.90 -5.11 2.75
N SER A 187 -10.25 -4.06 3.23
CA SER A 187 -8.93 -3.65 2.71
C SER A 187 -7.85 -4.69 2.96
N ARG A 188 -7.89 -5.41 4.07
CA ARG A 188 -6.97 -6.52 4.35
C ARG A 188 -7.21 -7.68 3.40
N ILE A 189 -8.47 -8.03 3.13
CA ILE A 189 -8.82 -9.09 2.19
C ILE A 189 -8.34 -8.72 0.78
N ALA A 190 -8.66 -7.52 0.30
CA ALA A 190 -8.23 -7.06 -1.02
C ALA A 190 -6.70 -7.10 -1.17
N ARG A 191 -5.94 -6.71 -0.13
CA ARG A 191 -4.48 -6.81 -0.13
C ARG A 191 -4.01 -8.27 -0.11
N ALA A 192 -4.63 -9.13 0.69
CA ALA A 192 -4.32 -10.56 0.73
C ALA A 192 -4.54 -11.24 -0.64
N LEU A 193 -5.64 -10.91 -1.32
CA LEU A 193 -5.91 -11.41 -2.68
C LEU A 193 -4.86 -10.89 -3.68
N LEU A 194 -4.41 -9.64 -3.55
CA LEU A 194 -3.33 -9.11 -4.39
C LEU A 194 -2.00 -9.82 -4.10
N HIS A 195 -1.67 -10.07 -2.84
CA HIS A 195 -0.49 -10.85 -2.46
C HIS A 195 -0.55 -12.27 -3.03
N LEU A 196 -1.73 -12.91 -3.01
CA LEU A 196 -1.95 -14.22 -3.64
C LEU A 196 -1.63 -14.18 -5.15
N LEU A 197 -2.15 -13.17 -5.86
CA LEU A 197 -1.92 -12.99 -7.30
C LEU A 197 -0.43 -12.79 -7.64
N LEU A 198 0.28 -12.06 -6.80
CA LEU A 198 1.71 -11.80 -6.96
C LEU A 198 2.57 -12.97 -6.48
N GLY A 199 2.03 -13.89 -5.70
CA GLY A 199 2.79 -14.93 -5.01
C GLY A 199 3.66 -14.38 -3.87
N TYR A 200 3.25 -13.25 -3.26
CA TYR A 200 4.03 -12.57 -2.22
C TYR A 200 3.90 -13.27 -0.88
N THR A 201 4.98 -13.90 -0.43
CA THR A 201 4.99 -14.71 0.79
C THR A 201 5.31 -13.91 2.05
N GLU A 202 4.88 -14.42 3.20
CA GLU A 202 5.25 -13.87 4.50
C GLU A 202 6.77 -14.02 4.75
N SER A 203 7.39 -15.11 4.28
CA SER A 203 8.83 -15.33 4.36
C SER A 203 9.59 -14.22 3.63
N ASP A 204 9.20 -13.88 2.39
CA ASP A 204 9.86 -12.81 1.63
C ASP A 204 9.65 -11.45 2.28
N ARG A 205 8.43 -11.20 2.80
CA ARG A 205 8.15 -9.99 3.57
C ARG A 205 9.10 -9.83 4.76
N GLN A 206 9.35 -10.89 5.51
CA GLN A 206 10.27 -10.84 6.65
C GLN A 206 11.72 -10.58 6.23
N LYS A 207 12.18 -11.20 5.13
CA LYS A 207 13.50 -10.92 4.56
C LYS A 207 13.64 -9.45 4.15
N PHE A 208 12.61 -8.88 3.50
CA PHE A 208 12.61 -7.45 3.10
C PHE A 208 12.61 -6.52 4.31
N ILE A 209 11.87 -6.84 5.38
CA ILE A 209 11.92 -6.09 6.64
C ILE A 209 13.34 -6.12 7.23
N GLY A 210 13.94 -7.29 7.29
CA GLY A 210 15.29 -7.48 7.83
C GLY A 210 16.38 -6.71 7.07
N SER A 211 16.20 -6.50 5.75
CA SER A 211 17.10 -5.72 4.90
C SER A 211 16.82 -4.20 4.88
N GLY A 212 15.80 -3.73 5.61
CA GLY A 212 15.37 -2.32 5.59
C GLY A 212 14.57 -1.92 4.36
N TYR A 213 14.03 -2.85 3.59
CA TYR A 213 13.19 -2.68 2.38
C TYR A 213 13.86 -2.01 1.16
N ALA A 214 15.05 -1.49 1.25
CA ALA A 214 15.64 -0.66 0.21
C ALA A 214 16.82 -1.38 -0.47
N CYS A 215 16.55 -2.41 -1.27
CA CYS A 215 17.61 -3.10 -2.02
C CYS A 215 18.05 -2.36 -3.29
N TYR A 216 17.24 -1.45 -3.82
CA TYR A 216 17.53 -0.61 -4.99
C TYR A 216 16.59 0.60 -5.04
N ALA A 217 16.92 1.58 -5.87
CA ALA A 217 16.08 2.71 -6.23
C ALA A 217 15.73 2.66 -7.72
N ASN A 218 14.44 2.60 -8.06
CA ASN A 218 13.97 2.59 -9.44
C ASN A 218 13.52 3.99 -9.84
N ILE A 219 14.18 4.61 -10.82
CA ILE A 219 13.83 5.93 -11.35
C ILE A 219 12.65 5.76 -12.30
N LEU A 220 11.53 6.38 -11.97
CA LEU A 220 10.28 6.24 -12.73
C LEU A 220 10.09 7.30 -13.82
N ALA A 221 10.64 8.48 -13.61
CA ALA A 221 10.64 9.59 -14.57
C ALA A 221 11.74 10.59 -14.22
N LEU A 222 12.14 11.40 -15.19
CA LEU A 222 13.19 12.39 -15.05
C LEU A 222 12.80 13.68 -15.77
N LYS A 223 13.05 14.85 -15.16
CA LYS A 223 13.05 16.11 -15.89
C LYS A 223 14.37 16.26 -16.66
N LYS A 224 14.28 16.78 -17.89
CA LYS A 224 15.46 16.93 -18.76
C LYS A 224 16.58 17.76 -18.09
N GLU A 225 16.21 18.82 -17.39
CA GLU A 225 17.15 19.68 -16.65
C GLU A 225 17.83 18.97 -15.47
N SER A 226 17.24 17.89 -14.98
CA SER A 226 17.74 17.11 -13.83
C SER A 226 18.61 15.93 -14.24
N SER A 227 18.99 15.80 -15.51
CA SER A 227 19.78 14.65 -16.00
C SER A 227 21.16 14.53 -15.32
N SER A 228 21.78 15.65 -14.90
CA SER A 228 23.02 15.64 -14.12
C SER A 228 22.88 14.99 -12.76
N LEU A 229 21.67 14.98 -12.17
CA LEU A 229 21.39 14.39 -10.87
C LEU A 229 21.54 12.85 -10.89
N ILE A 230 21.26 12.22 -12.03
CA ILE A 230 21.43 10.77 -12.19
C ILE A 230 22.87 10.35 -11.96
N ARG A 231 23.82 11.09 -12.52
CA ARG A 231 25.25 10.82 -12.29
C ARG A 231 25.61 10.93 -10.81
N GLN A 232 25.18 12.00 -10.15
CA GLN A 232 25.44 12.19 -8.72
C GLN A 232 24.82 11.08 -7.87
N LEU A 233 23.60 10.63 -8.23
CA LEU A 233 22.96 9.50 -7.56
C LEU A 233 23.76 8.21 -7.72
N HIS A 234 24.26 7.90 -8.92
CA HIS A 234 25.10 6.72 -9.15
C HIS A 234 26.43 6.79 -8.39
N GLU A 235 27.02 7.96 -8.25
CA GLU A 235 28.31 8.15 -7.58
C GLU A 235 28.20 8.13 -6.05
N SER A 236 27.05 8.54 -5.48
CA SER A 236 26.87 8.72 -4.04
C SER A 236 25.91 7.72 -3.38
N SER A 237 25.14 6.96 -4.16
CA SER A 237 24.14 6.04 -3.60
C SER A 237 24.79 4.77 -3.02
N MET A 238 24.33 4.38 -1.84
CA MET A 238 24.71 3.11 -1.21
C MET A 238 23.93 1.92 -1.77
N ILE A 239 22.88 2.16 -2.57
CA ILE A 239 22.06 1.14 -3.20
C ILE A 239 22.04 1.34 -4.72
N PRO A 240 21.82 0.29 -5.52
CA PRO A 240 21.68 0.38 -6.97
C PRO A 240 20.62 1.38 -7.40
N VAL A 241 20.96 2.27 -8.32
CA VAL A 241 20.02 3.23 -8.94
C VAL A 241 19.70 2.75 -10.35
N ILE A 242 18.46 2.36 -10.59
CA ILE A 242 18.01 1.73 -11.83
C ILE A 242 17.28 2.76 -12.68
N THR A 243 17.85 3.10 -13.83
CA THR A 243 17.24 3.98 -14.85
C THR A 243 16.74 3.19 -16.04
N LYS A 244 17.38 2.07 -16.34
CA LYS A 244 17.01 1.14 -17.42
C LYS A 244 16.91 -0.26 -16.85
N LYS A 245 15.72 -0.83 -16.92
CA LYS A 245 15.40 -2.08 -16.26
C LYS A 245 16.18 -3.28 -16.81
N ALA A 246 16.55 -3.25 -18.09
CA ALA A 246 17.37 -4.29 -18.70
C ALA A 246 18.80 -4.37 -18.11
N ASP A 247 19.27 -3.33 -17.49
CA ASP A 247 20.63 -3.27 -16.93
C ASP A 247 20.68 -3.64 -15.43
N PHE A 248 19.54 -4.10 -14.86
CA PHE A 248 19.39 -4.37 -13.43
C PHE A 248 20.51 -5.25 -12.88
N ASP A 249 20.73 -6.43 -13.46
CA ASP A 249 21.74 -7.37 -12.97
C ASP A 249 23.18 -6.83 -13.10
N THR A 250 23.45 -6.10 -14.18
CA THR A 250 24.76 -5.45 -14.39
C THR A 250 25.01 -4.37 -13.34
N ILE A 251 24.00 -3.53 -13.07
CA ILE A 251 24.10 -2.48 -12.05
C ILE A 251 24.23 -3.11 -10.66
N LEU A 252 23.41 -4.11 -10.35
CA LEU A 252 23.41 -4.78 -9.06
C LEU A 252 24.79 -5.41 -8.72
N SER A 253 25.48 -5.96 -9.72
CA SER A 253 26.80 -6.57 -9.54
C SER A 253 27.89 -5.59 -9.04
N ALA A 254 27.69 -4.30 -9.24
CA ALA A 254 28.58 -3.24 -8.73
C ALA A 254 28.39 -2.92 -7.25
N TYR A 255 27.40 -3.52 -6.59
CA TYR A 255 27.04 -3.25 -5.19
C TYR A 255 27.17 -4.52 -4.32
N PRO A 256 28.39 -4.95 -3.98
CA PRO A 256 28.64 -6.22 -3.28
C PRO A 256 28.07 -6.26 -1.85
N ALA A 257 27.75 -5.12 -1.27
CA ALA A 257 27.12 -5.03 0.06
C ALA A 257 25.60 -5.33 0.04
N ILE A 258 24.98 -5.36 -1.14
CA ILE A 258 23.55 -5.65 -1.29
C ILE A 258 23.38 -7.17 -1.48
N ASP A 259 22.44 -7.74 -0.73
CA ASP A 259 22.00 -9.12 -0.95
C ASP A 259 21.38 -9.25 -2.35
N THR A 260 22.14 -9.87 -3.24
CA THR A 260 21.79 -9.98 -4.67
C THR A 260 20.55 -10.83 -4.90
N GLU A 261 20.37 -11.90 -4.14
CA GLU A 261 19.22 -12.80 -4.26
C GLU A 261 17.95 -12.09 -3.77
N LEU A 262 18.05 -11.41 -2.64
CA LEU A 262 16.93 -10.63 -2.09
C LEU A 262 16.52 -9.48 -3.02
N ALA A 263 17.48 -8.75 -3.57
CA ALA A 263 17.24 -7.70 -4.55
C ALA A 263 16.54 -8.22 -5.81
N ARG A 264 16.97 -9.39 -6.33
CA ARG A 264 16.30 -10.05 -7.46
C ARG A 264 14.88 -10.50 -7.12
N THR A 265 14.68 -11.04 -5.94
CA THR A 265 13.34 -11.44 -5.47
C THR A 265 12.41 -10.24 -5.42
N MET A 266 12.84 -9.12 -4.83
CA MET A 266 12.08 -7.87 -4.79
C MET A 266 11.78 -7.35 -6.21
N TRP A 267 12.76 -7.37 -7.09
CA TRP A 267 12.62 -6.98 -8.48
C TRP A 267 11.58 -7.82 -9.23
N GLN A 268 11.55 -9.14 -9.01
CA GLN A 268 10.55 -10.01 -9.60
C GLN A 268 9.12 -9.67 -9.18
N TYR A 269 8.91 -9.22 -7.95
CA TYR A 269 7.59 -8.73 -7.51
C TYR A 269 7.17 -7.44 -8.23
N ASP A 270 8.09 -6.50 -8.44
CA ASP A 270 7.83 -5.29 -9.23
C ASP A 270 7.43 -5.64 -10.67
N LEU A 271 8.16 -6.55 -11.31
CA LEU A 271 7.85 -7.02 -12.67
C LEU A 271 6.47 -7.70 -12.74
N ARG A 272 6.19 -8.63 -11.83
CA ARG A 272 4.88 -9.31 -11.75
C ARG A 272 3.73 -8.34 -11.55
N ALA A 273 3.93 -7.31 -10.71
CA ALA A 273 2.91 -6.29 -10.50
C ALA A 273 2.60 -5.50 -11.79
N THR A 274 3.64 -5.14 -12.55
CA THR A 274 3.48 -4.49 -13.86
C THR A 274 2.78 -5.41 -14.88
N GLU A 275 3.18 -6.68 -14.95
CA GLU A 275 2.58 -7.66 -15.84
C GLU A 275 1.11 -7.91 -15.51
N LEU A 276 0.77 -8.08 -14.23
CA LEU A 276 -0.62 -8.22 -13.80
C LEU A 276 -1.46 -7.00 -14.22
N TYR A 277 -0.96 -5.79 -13.99
CA TYR A 277 -1.63 -4.57 -14.42
C TYR A 277 -1.81 -4.52 -15.94
N ASN A 278 -0.79 -4.85 -16.71
CA ASN A 278 -0.84 -4.87 -18.16
C ASN A 278 -1.84 -5.91 -18.70
N CYS A 279 -1.95 -7.09 -18.06
CA CYS A 279 -2.96 -8.09 -18.40
C CYS A 279 -4.38 -7.56 -18.17
N ILE A 280 -4.62 -6.92 -17.03
CA ILE A 280 -5.93 -6.33 -16.72
C ILE A 280 -6.25 -5.18 -17.69
N TYR A 281 -5.26 -4.35 -18.01
CA TYR A 281 -5.40 -3.28 -18.97
C TYR A 281 -5.76 -3.81 -20.39
N TYR A 282 -5.05 -4.85 -20.84
CA TYR A 282 -5.34 -5.50 -22.11
C TYR A 282 -6.75 -6.09 -22.15
N ASN A 283 -7.18 -6.76 -21.09
CA ASN A 283 -8.53 -7.31 -21.00
C ASN A 283 -9.61 -6.23 -21.04
N HIS A 284 -9.31 -5.02 -20.54
CA HIS A 284 -10.25 -3.91 -20.53
C HIS A 284 -10.31 -3.15 -21.87
N TYR A 285 -9.14 -2.90 -22.47
CA TYR A 285 -9.01 -2.01 -23.64
C TYR A 285 -8.62 -2.72 -24.95
N GLY A 286 -8.18 -3.98 -24.90
CA GLY A 286 -7.63 -4.69 -26.07
C GLY A 286 -6.27 -4.13 -26.53
N ILE A 287 -5.61 -3.30 -25.72
CA ILE A 287 -4.38 -2.60 -26.08
C ILE A 287 -3.20 -3.18 -25.27
N THR A 288 -2.15 -3.61 -25.99
CA THR A 288 -0.90 -4.07 -25.37
C THR A 288 -0.06 -2.89 -24.91
N ARG A 289 0.40 -2.91 -23.66
CA ARG A 289 1.34 -1.93 -23.12
C ARG A 289 2.76 -2.48 -23.11
N PRO A 290 3.79 -1.61 -23.22
CA PRO A 290 5.17 -2.07 -23.07
C PRO A 290 5.40 -2.65 -21.68
N ASN A 291 6.14 -3.75 -21.63
CA ASN A 291 6.59 -4.34 -20.37
C ASN A 291 7.75 -3.51 -19.77
N ASP A 292 8.15 -3.86 -18.58
CA ASP A 292 9.18 -3.13 -17.85
C ASP A 292 10.56 -3.11 -18.55
N TYR A 293 10.87 -4.10 -19.37
CA TYR A 293 12.14 -4.15 -20.12
C TYR A 293 12.12 -3.28 -21.39
N THR A 294 10.96 -3.10 -21.99
CA THR A 294 10.81 -2.33 -23.23
C THR A 294 10.35 -0.90 -22.99
N ARG A 295 9.87 -0.59 -21.79
CA ARG A 295 9.43 0.74 -21.41
C ARG A 295 10.62 1.70 -21.30
N LYS A 296 10.58 2.77 -22.08
CA LYS A 296 11.56 3.87 -21.96
C LYS A 296 11.30 4.70 -20.71
N LEU A 297 12.37 5.16 -20.07
CA LEU A 297 12.26 6.14 -18.98
C LEU A 297 11.60 7.42 -19.51
N PRO A 298 10.46 7.86 -18.93
CA PRO A 298 9.87 9.14 -19.30
C PRO A 298 10.80 10.30 -18.95
N VAL A 299 11.11 11.12 -19.96
CA VAL A 299 11.84 12.37 -19.79
C VAL A 299 10.87 13.50 -20.04
N LEU A 300 10.62 14.32 -19.03
CA LEU A 300 9.66 15.43 -19.01
C LEU A 300 10.33 16.75 -19.35
#